data_25909c64c8f1705b856e50de252bc4f3
#
_entry.id   25909c64c8f1705b856e50de252bc4f3
#
_cell.length_a   1.000
_cell.length_b   1.000
_cell.length_c   1.000
_cell.angle_alpha   90.00
_cell.angle_beta   90.00
_cell.angle_gamma   90.00
#
_symmetry.space_group_name_H-M   'P 1'
#
loop_
_entity.id
_entity.type
_entity.pdbx_description
1 polymer ?
#
loop_
_entity_poly.entity_id
_entity_poly.type
_entity_poly.pdbx_seq_one_letter_code
_entity_poly.pdbx_strand_id
1 'polypeptide(L)'
;MQTVGVICEYNPFHLGHTRQLAMIRQQLGRDTAVVCLMSGNYVQRGEPAVFDKRVRARAAVDAGADLVLELPVTAALQSAEGFAAGGVRILSALGCGYLSFGCESGSGEALFRAAEASCAAEFEAFLHEAMQEGLSYAAARQRALAALGADGELLTRPNDILAFEYCRAIIRQESALRPLAVLRPGDYHADEPDAEHPSATAVRRLILTGGDWRPYVPAECTCEGAVPHALCWGERAMLARLRGMEQADWARTAHGSEGLWSKVWKAVLSQPDYESILAAAKSKRYPRTRLQRLLLCAYLGISEESLRQTPPYVRVLAFDERGQTVLRQAKKSGGCMLVNAGQTPPDAAYYELERRAADLYTLFSRPGAPCSAGTERGTRIYQRKP
;
A
#
# COMPACT_ATOMS: atom_id res chain seq x y z
N MET A 1 1.27 -21.66 17.02
CA MET A 1 0.16 -20.96 16.33
C MET A 1 0.67 -20.54 14.97
N GLN A 2 -0.03 -20.89 13.91
CA GLN A 2 0.32 -20.50 12.55
C GLN A 2 -0.04 -19.02 12.32
N THR A 3 0.83 -18.29 11.62
CA THR A 3 0.64 -16.86 11.34
C THR A 3 0.70 -16.59 9.85
N VAL A 4 -0.24 -15.79 9.36
CA VAL A 4 -0.34 -15.36 7.95
C VAL A 4 -0.30 -13.85 7.88
N GLY A 5 0.62 -13.32 7.10
CA GLY A 5 0.67 -11.91 6.76
C GLY A 5 -0.22 -11.58 5.57
N VAL A 6 -0.84 -10.42 5.58
CA VAL A 6 -1.55 -9.81 4.45
C VAL A 6 -1.04 -8.39 4.32
N ILE A 7 -0.45 -8.04 3.18
CA ILE A 7 -0.09 -6.64 2.86
C ILE A 7 -1.31 -6.02 2.20
N CYS A 8 -1.85 -4.95 2.78
CA CYS A 8 -3.16 -4.42 2.39
C CYS A 8 -3.24 -2.90 2.51
N GLU A 9 -4.28 -2.34 1.92
CA GLU A 9 -4.61 -0.91 2.03
C GLU A 9 -5.94 -0.69 2.74
N TYR A 10 -6.91 -1.60 2.55
CA TYR A 10 -8.27 -1.51 3.09
C TYR A 10 -8.88 -0.11 2.90
N ASN A 11 -8.93 0.33 1.67
CA ASN A 11 -9.29 1.70 1.30
C ASN A 11 -10.64 1.80 0.55
N PRO A 12 -11.81 1.62 1.25
CA PRO A 12 -11.98 1.15 2.63
C PRO A 12 -11.92 -0.38 2.75
N PHE A 13 -12.05 -0.90 3.98
CA PHE A 13 -12.33 -2.31 4.22
C PHE A 13 -13.73 -2.65 3.69
N HIS A 14 -13.88 -3.76 2.96
CA HIS A 14 -15.15 -4.17 2.35
C HIS A 14 -15.33 -5.70 2.36
N LEU A 15 -16.52 -6.18 1.97
CA LEU A 15 -16.88 -7.61 2.00
C LEU A 15 -15.90 -8.53 1.27
N GLY A 16 -15.27 -8.06 0.20
CA GLY A 16 -14.21 -8.83 -0.49
C GLY A 16 -13.00 -9.13 0.39
N HIS A 17 -12.65 -8.22 1.30
CA HIS A 17 -11.56 -8.44 2.26
C HIS A 17 -11.96 -9.43 3.36
N THR A 18 -13.21 -9.40 3.83
CA THR A 18 -13.74 -10.39 4.78
C THR A 18 -13.65 -11.81 4.20
N ARG A 19 -14.01 -11.96 2.92
CA ARG A 19 -13.87 -13.26 2.23
C ARG A 19 -12.42 -13.73 2.19
N GLN A 20 -11.47 -12.85 1.91
CA GLN A 20 -10.05 -13.22 1.93
C GLN A 20 -9.64 -13.75 3.32
N LEU A 21 -10.03 -13.08 4.42
CA LEU A 21 -9.74 -13.52 5.78
C LEU A 21 -10.37 -14.90 6.06
N ALA A 22 -11.62 -15.13 5.60
CA ALA A 22 -12.31 -16.41 5.75
C ALA A 22 -11.61 -17.53 4.95
N MET A 23 -11.20 -17.26 3.71
CA MET A 23 -10.49 -18.23 2.86
C MET A 23 -9.12 -18.63 3.42
N ILE A 24 -8.39 -17.69 4.01
CA ILE A 24 -7.14 -17.98 4.73
C ILE A 24 -7.40 -19.01 5.83
N ARG A 25 -8.41 -18.82 6.67
CA ARG A 25 -8.75 -19.73 7.76
C ARG A 25 -9.33 -21.05 7.28
N GLN A 26 -10.02 -21.07 6.15
CA GLN A 26 -10.48 -22.30 5.52
C GLN A 26 -9.31 -23.17 5.05
N GLN A 27 -8.27 -22.57 4.46
CA GLN A 27 -7.11 -23.29 3.93
C GLN A 27 -6.10 -23.73 5.02
N LEU A 28 -5.89 -22.90 6.04
CA LEU A 28 -4.82 -23.10 7.02
C LEU A 28 -5.32 -23.48 8.43
N GLY A 29 -6.64 -23.52 8.61
CA GLY A 29 -7.26 -23.84 9.89
C GLY A 29 -7.72 -22.60 10.68
N ARG A 30 -8.78 -22.79 11.49
CA ARG A 30 -9.45 -21.73 12.25
C ARG A 30 -8.55 -21.02 13.27
N ASP A 31 -7.52 -21.71 13.74
CA ASP A 31 -6.58 -21.17 14.75
C ASP A 31 -5.44 -20.35 14.15
N THR A 32 -5.46 -20.14 12.84
CA THR A 32 -4.50 -19.30 12.13
C THR A 32 -4.69 -17.84 12.52
N ALA A 33 -3.62 -17.20 12.99
CA ALA A 33 -3.61 -15.77 13.24
C ALA A 33 -3.33 -14.99 11.95
N VAL A 34 -4.16 -14.00 11.66
CA VAL A 34 -4.02 -13.12 10.48
C VAL A 34 -3.47 -11.77 10.87
N VAL A 35 -2.29 -11.47 10.38
CA VAL A 35 -1.57 -10.21 10.58
C VAL A 35 -1.71 -9.34 9.33
N CYS A 36 -2.43 -8.23 9.44
CA CYS A 36 -2.58 -7.26 8.37
C CYS A 36 -1.51 -6.17 8.50
N LEU A 37 -0.60 -6.09 7.53
CA LEU A 37 0.34 -4.98 7.38
C LEU A 37 -0.29 -3.97 6.43
N MET A 38 -0.90 -2.94 6.99
CA MET A 38 -1.79 -2.01 6.29
C MET A 38 -1.12 -0.67 6.04
N SER A 39 -1.19 -0.17 4.81
CA SER A 39 -0.77 1.20 4.47
C SER A 39 -1.39 2.20 5.45
N GLY A 40 -0.57 3.14 5.93
CA GLY A 40 -1.01 4.23 6.80
C GLY A 40 -2.05 5.14 6.12
N ASN A 41 -1.96 6.43 6.32
CA ASN A 41 -2.92 7.39 5.78
C ASN A 41 -2.79 7.65 4.26
N TYR A 42 -1.79 7.05 3.62
CA TYR A 42 -1.59 7.15 2.17
C TYR A 42 -1.43 5.77 1.55
N VAL A 43 -1.94 5.61 0.34
CA VAL A 43 -1.96 4.35 -0.39
C VAL A 43 -0.91 4.32 -1.51
N GLN A 44 -0.56 3.14 -1.97
CA GLN A 44 0.54 2.87 -2.93
C GLN A 44 0.40 3.66 -4.24
N ARG A 45 -0.82 3.97 -4.65
CA ARG A 45 -1.06 4.76 -5.88
C ARG A 45 -0.72 6.24 -5.73
N GLY A 46 -0.35 6.72 -4.53
CA GLY A 46 0.01 8.12 -4.29
C GLY A 46 -1.20 9.01 -4.00
N GLU A 47 -2.15 8.50 -3.24
CA GLU A 47 -3.39 9.19 -2.85
C GLU A 47 -3.62 9.08 -1.34
N PRO A 48 -4.34 10.03 -0.72
CA PRO A 48 -4.83 9.87 0.65
C PRO A 48 -5.84 8.72 0.71
N ALA A 49 -5.78 7.90 1.75
CA ALA A 49 -6.81 6.91 2.02
C ALA A 49 -8.12 7.59 2.37
N VAL A 50 -9.27 6.98 2.01
CA VAL A 50 -10.59 7.58 2.23
C VAL A 50 -10.94 7.77 3.70
N PHE A 51 -10.45 6.89 4.58
CA PHE A 51 -10.57 7.01 6.02
C PHE A 51 -9.20 6.92 6.70
N ASP A 52 -9.08 7.58 7.87
CA ASP A 52 -7.89 7.49 8.72
C ASP A 52 -7.49 6.03 8.99
N LYS A 53 -6.19 5.79 9.10
CA LYS A 53 -5.63 4.45 9.35
C LYS A 53 -6.23 3.75 10.56
N ARG A 54 -6.60 4.48 11.62
CA ARG A 54 -7.19 3.92 12.85
C ARG A 54 -8.60 3.40 12.60
N VAL A 55 -9.41 4.11 11.82
CA VAL A 55 -10.75 3.68 11.40
C VAL A 55 -10.65 2.38 10.60
N ARG A 56 -9.72 2.33 9.64
CA ARG A 56 -9.52 1.15 8.79
C ARG A 56 -8.94 -0.04 9.56
N ALA A 57 -8.04 0.21 10.50
CA ALA A 57 -7.47 -0.82 11.35
C ALA A 57 -8.50 -1.43 12.29
N ARG A 58 -9.36 -0.60 12.91
CA ARG A 58 -10.48 -1.06 13.72
C ARG A 58 -11.44 -1.92 12.89
N ALA A 59 -11.86 -1.44 11.73
CA ALA A 59 -12.74 -2.20 10.84
C ALA A 59 -12.16 -3.57 10.47
N ALA A 60 -10.84 -3.65 10.20
CA ALA A 60 -10.19 -4.91 9.88
C ALA A 60 -10.22 -5.91 11.06
N VAL A 61 -9.97 -5.44 12.30
CA VAL A 61 -10.01 -6.32 13.49
C VAL A 61 -11.45 -6.71 13.82
N ASP A 62 -12.40 -5.80 13.72
CA ASP A 62 -13.82 -6.09 13.94
C ASP A 62 -14.35 -7.11 12.90
N ALA A 63 -13.82 -7.10 11.68
CA ALA A 63 -14.14 -8.05 10.61
C ALA A 63 -13.29 -9.34 10.65
N GLY A 64 -12.44 -9.53 11.64
CA GLY A 64 -11.74 -10.79 11.88
C GLY A 64 -10.25 -10.84 11.58
N ALA A 65 -9.57 -9.72 11.34
CA ALA A 65 -8.11 -9.68 11.44
C ALA A 65 -7.70 -9.77 12.93
N ASP A 66 -6.59 -10.43 13.22
CA ASP A 66 -6.14 -10.58 14.61
C ASP A 66 -5.17 -9.46 15.03
N LEU A 67 -4.36 -8.97 14.09
CA LEU A 67 -3.39 -7.89 14.31
C LEU A 67 -3.32 -6.98 13.09
N VAL A 68 -3.37 -5.68 13.31
CA VAL A 68 -3.13 -4.68 12.26
C VAL A 68 -1.92 -3.82 12.64
N LEU A 69 -0.92 -3.87 11.78
CA LEU A 69 0.30 -3.06 11.84
C LEU A 69 0.29 -2.03 10.72
N GLU A 70 0.91 -0.90 10.97
CA GLU A 70 1.09 0.12 9.94
C GLU A 70 2.26 -0.22 9.01
N LEU A 71 2.00 -0.35 7.72
CA LEU A 71 3.07 -0.29 6.72
C LEU A 71 3.55 1.16 6.66
N PRO A 72 4.81 1.43 7.00
CA PRO A 72 5.34 2.79 7.05
C PRO A 72 5.18 3.54 5.74
N VAL A 73 4.98 4.86 5.79
CA VAL A 73 4.69 5.68 4.61
C VAL A 73 5.76 5.58 3.53
N THR A 74 7.03 5.42 3.92
CA THR A 74 8.15 5.23 3.00
C THR A 74 8.11 3.89 2.26
N ALA A 75 7.50 2.86 2.84
CA ALA A 75 7.26 1.59 2.18
C ALA A 75 5.93 1.61 1.38
N ALA A 76 4.89 2.28 1.91
CA ALA A 76 3.59 2.39 1.25
C ALA A 76 3.65 3.19 -0.07
N LEU A 77 4.45 4.26 -0.14
CA LEU A 77 4.57 5.12 -1.32
C LEU A 77 5.65 4.66 -2.31
N GLN A 78 6.00 3.39 -2.30
CA GLN A 78 6.93 2.78 -3.25
C GLN A 78 6.24 2.34 -4.57
N SER A 79 7.06 1.96 -5.56
CA SER A 79 6.60 1.15 -6.68
C SER A 79 6.02 -0.18 -6.19
N ALA A 80 5.37 -0.96 -7.05
CA ALA A 80 4.88 -2.30 -6.67
C ALA A 80 6.01 -3.18 -6.11
N GLU A 81 7.19 -3.14 -6.71
CA GLU A 81 8.40 -3.84 -6.25
C GLU A 81 8.81 -3.39 -4.83
N GLY A 82 8.98 -2.09 -4.60
CA GLY A 82 9.40 -1.57 -3.29
C GLY A 82 8.34 -1.76 -2.20
N PHE A 83 7.06 -1.62 -2.56
CA PHE A 83 5.93 -1.91 -1.67
C PHE A 83 5.94 -3.37 -1.22
N ALA A 84 6.11 -4.29 -2.16
CA ALA A 84 6.22 -5.72 -1.88
C ALA A 84 7.46 -6.02 -1.02
N ALA A 85 8.62 -5.48 -1.41
CA ALA A 85 9.88 -5.72 -0.69
C ALA A 85 9.83 -5.23 0.76
N GLY A 86 9.27 -4.04 1.00
CA GLY A 86 9.07 -3.50 2.35
C GLY A 86 8.13 -4.36 3.18
N GLY A 87 7.01 -4.78 2.61
CA GLY A 87 6.02 -5.61 3.27
C GLY A 87 6.54 -7.01 3.60
N VAL A 88 7.20 -7.68 2.67
CA VAL A 88 7.82 -9.01 2.87
C VAL A 88 8.86 -8.95 3.97
N ARG A 89 9.74 -7.93 3.98
CA ARG A 89 10.75 -7.75 5.02
C ARG A 89 10.13 -7.66 6.41
N ILE A 90 9.09 -6.85 6.58
CA ILE A 90 8.44 -6.65 7.87
C ILE A 90 7.75 -7.94 8.33
N LEU A 91 6.99 -8.61 7.45
CA LEU A 91 6.28 -9.84 7.81
C LEU A 91 7.24 -11.01 8.10
N SER A 92 8.37 -11.08 7.40
CA SER A 92 9.44 -12.04 7.70
C SER A 92 10.06 -11.78 9.07
N ALA A 93 10.37 -10.52 9.38
CA ALA A 93 10.91 -10.12 10.68
C ALA A 93 9.95 -10.36 11.84
N LEU A 94 8.63 -10.34 11.59
CA LEU A 94 7.59 -10.71 12.55
C LEU A 94 7.45 -12.22 12.75
N GLY A 95 8.08 -13.04 11.92
CA GLY A 95 8.00 -14.49 11.97
C GLY A 95 6.69 -15.05 11.40
N CYS A 96 6.05 -14.36 10.44
CA CYS A 96 4.92 -14.92 9.72
C CYS A 96 5.37 -16.14 8.89
N GLY A 97 4.55 -17.19 8.84
CA GLY A 97 4.84 -18.40 8.06
C GLY A 97 4.36 -18.32 6.62
N TYR A 98 3.36 -17.46 6.37
CA TYR A 98 2.74 -17.30 5.05
C TYR A 98 2.51 -15.83 4.72
N LEU A 99 2.51 -15.53 3.42
CA LEU A 99 2.03 -14.26 2.86
C LEU A 99 0.82 -14.55 1.96
N SER A 100 -0.38 -14.11 2.39
CA SER A 100 -1.57 -14.23 1.57
C SER A 100 -1.81 -12.99 0.73
N PHE A 101 -2.15 -13.21 -0.54
CA PHE A 101 -2.49 -12.17 -1.51
C PHE A 101 -3.58 -12.64 -2.47
N GLY A 102 -4.32 -11.67 -3.01
CA GLY A 102 -5.30 -11.96 -4.06
C GLY A 102 -4.64 -12.10 -5.43
N CYS A 103 -5.09 -13.05 -6.24
CA CYS A 103 -4.73 -13.17 -7.64
C CYS A 103 -5.99 -13.21 -8.52
N GLU A 104 -5.87 -12.72 -9.75
CA GLU A 104 -6.94 -12.67 -10.76
C GLU A 104 -6.78 -13.76 -11.81
N SER A 105 -5.56 -14.21 -12.06
CA SER A 105 -5.24 -15.31 -13.01
C SER A 105 -5.61 -16.70 -12.50
N GLY A 106 -5.87 -16.84 -11.20
CA GLY A 106 -6.24 -18.10 -10.56
C GLY A 106 -5.08 -19.04 -10.26
N SER A 107 -3.84 -18.72 -10.67
CA SER A 107 -2.68 -19.58 -10.47
C SER A 107 -1.55 -18.89 -9.69
N GLY A 108 -1.57 -19.08 -8.36
CA GLY A 108 -0.46 -18.63 -7.50
C GLY A 108 0.86 -19.32 -7.84
N GLU A 109 0.83 -20.56 -8.31
CA GLU A 109 2.01 -21.31 -8.73
C GLU A 109 2.62 -20.74 -10.02
N ALA A 110 1.80 -20.35 -11.01
CA ALA A 110 2.29 -19.72 -12.22
C ALA A 110 2.94 -18.36 -11.93
N LEU A 111 2.34 -17.56 -11.02
CA LEU A 111 2.92 -16.29 -10.55
C LEU A 111 4.26 -16.51 -9.84
N PHE A 112 4.37 -17.57 -9.03
CA PHE A 112 5.63 -17.89 -8.34
C PHE A 112 6.71 -18.31 -9.33
N ARG A 113 6.41 -19.18 -10.30
CA ARG A 113 7.34 -19.56 -11.38
C ARG A 113 7.79 -18.35 -12.22
N ALA A 114 6.87 -17.43 -12.54
CA ALA A 114 7.23 -16.21 -13.25
C ALA A 114 8.18 -15.32 -12.38
N ALA A 115 7.96 -15.27 -11.08
CA ALA A 115 8.84 -14.58 -10.15
C ALA A 115 10.23 -15.23 -10.08
N GLU A 116 10.33 -16.56 -10.04
CA GLU A 116 11.60 -17.30 -10.12
C GLU A 116 12.34 -16.99 -11.42
N ALA A 117 11.68 -17.07 -12.57
CA ALA A 117 12.26 -16.71 -13.85
C ALA A 117 12.80 -15.27 -13.88
N SER A 118 12.09 -14.33 -13.24
CA SER A 118 12.54 -12.94 -13.14
C SER A 118 13.76 -12.72 -12.22
N CYS A 119 14.12 -13.70 -11.42
CA CYS A 119 15.30 -13.69 -10.58
C CYS A 119 16.50 -14.43 -11.22
N ALA A 120 16.30 -15.07 -12.38
CA ALA A 120 17.38 -15.70 -13.13
C ALA A 120 18.38 -14.65 -13.66
N ALA A 121 19.66 -15.04 -13.78
CA ALA A 121 20.73 -14.14 -14.22
C ALA A 121 20.50 -13.56 -15.62
N GLU A 122 19.86 -14.33 -16.50
CA GLU A 122 19.57 -13.95 -17.89
C GLU A 122 18.41 -12.95 -18.03
N PHE A 123 17.57 -12.82 -17.02
CA PHE A 123 16.36 -11.99 -17.11
C PHE A 123 16.69 -10.52 -17.41
N GLU A 124 17.68 -9.95 -16.74
CA GLU A 124 18.05 -8.54 -16.93
C GLU A 124 18.62 -8.28 -18.34
N ALA A 125 19.29 -9.26 -18.94
CA ALA A 125 19.79 -9.18 -20.31
C ALA A 125 18.63 -9.12 -21.32
N PHE A 126 17.66 -10.05 -21.22
CA PHE A 126 16.46 -10.06 -22.07
C PHE A 126 15.60 -8.80 -21.87
N LEU A 127 15.46 -8.32 -20.64
CA LEU A 127 14.73 -7.10 -20.33
C LEU A 127 15.39 -5.88 -21.00
N HIS A 128 16.72 -5.77 -20.90
CA HIS A 128 17.48 -4.67 -21.48
C HIS A 128 17.42 -4.66 -23.00
N GLU A 129 17.60 -5.82 -23.64
CA GLU A 129 17.46 -5.99 -25.09
C GLU A 129 16.09 -5.54 -25.59
N ALA A 130 15.01 -6.02 -24.94
CA ALA A 130 13.66 -5.64 -25.31
C ALA A 130 13.38 -4.12 -25.13
N MET A 131 13.98 -3.49 -24.12
CA MET A 131 13.90 -2.05 -23.91
C MET A 131 14.69 -1.26 -24.95
N GLN A 132 15.83 -1.76 -25.42
CA GLN A 132 16.61 -1.15 -26.51
C GLN A 132 15.82 -1.17 -27.83
N GLU A 133 14.99 -2.16 -28.07
CA GLU A 133 14.08 -2.24 -29.20
C GLU A 133 12.89 -1.27 -29.09
N GLY A 134 12.80 -0.47 -28.03
CA GLY A 134 11.78 0.57 -27.84
C GLY A 134 10.50 0.10 -27.16
N LEU A 135 10.48 -1.12 -26.61
CA LEU A 135 9.33 -1.59 -25.81
C LEU A 135 9.20 -0.80 -24.50
N SER A 136 7.98 -0.65 -24.02
CA SER A 136 7.75 -0.16 -22.67
C SER A 136 8.29 -1.15 -21.64
N TYR A 137 8.63 -0.70 -20.43
CA TYR A 137 9.11 -1.60 -19.36
C TYR A 137 8.16 -2.79 -19.12
N ALA A 138 6.85 -2.56 -19.13
CA ALA A 138 5.86 -3.61 -18.95
C ALA A 138 5.92 -4.66 -20.08
N ALA A 139 5.96 -4.23 -21.33
CA ALA A 139 6.05 -5.13 -22.49
C ALA A 139 7.42 -5.83 -22.55
N ALA A 140 8.50 -5.13 -22.24
CA ALA A 140 9.84 -5.71 -22.18
C ALA A 140 9.94 -6.81 -21.10
N ARG A 141 9.32 -6.58 -19.93
CA ARG A 141 9.26 -7.56 -18.84
C ARG A 141 8.49 -8.81 -19.25
N GLN A 142 7.32 -8.66 -19.91
CA GLN A 142 6.54 -9.79 -20.43
C GLN A 142 7.37 -10.62 -21.42
N ARG A 143 8.05 -9.94 -22.34
CA ARG A 143 8.92 -10.61 -23.34
C ARG A 143 10.09 -11.35 -22.69
N ALA A 144 10.75 -10.74 -21.71
CA ALA A 144 11.84 -11.36 -20.97
C ALA A 144 11.40 -12.62 -20.21
N LEU A 145 10.20 -12.59 -19.60
CA LEU A 145 9.62 -13.75 -18.94
C LEU A 145 9.31 -14.87 -19.94
N ALA A 146 8.72 -14.51 -21.09
CA ALA A 146 8.44 -15.49 -22.16
C ALA A 146 9.71 -16.16 -22.70
N ALA A 147 10.80 -15.40 -22.86
CA ALA A 147 12.11 -15.94 -23.25
C ALA A 147 12.66 -16.96 -22.25
N LEU A 148 12.27 -16.86 -20.99
CA LEU A 148 12.65 -17.80 -19.91
C LEU A 148 11.59 -18.91 -19.68
N GLY A 149 10.60 -19.04 -20.58
CA GLY A 149 9.56 -20.07 -20.49
C GLY A 149 8.49 -19.80 -19.45
N ALA A 150 8.38 -18.56 -18.94
CA ALA A 150 7.35 -18.15 -18.01
C ALA A 150 6.25 -17.34 -18.72
N ASP A 151 5.01 -17.41 -18.19
CA ASP A 151 3.88 -16.67 -18.75
C ASP A 151 3.93 -15.20 -18.35
N GLY A 152 4.34 -14.34 -19.28
CA GLY A 152 4.37 -12.88 -19.10
C GLY A 152 2.99 -12.23 -19.13
N GLU A 153 1.97 -12.88 -19.70
CA GLU A 153 0.60 -12.36 -19.81
C GLU A 153 -0.08 -12.23 -18.44
N LEU A 154 0.37 -13.01 -17.44
CA LEU A 154 -0.06 -12.87 -16.05
C LEU A 154 0.09 -11.44 -15.52
N LEU A 155 1.08 -10.67 -16.04
CA LEU A 155 1.40 -9.32 -15.58
C LEU A 155 0.59 -8.22 -16.28
N THR A 156 -0.58 -8.52 -16.80
CA THR A 156 -1.52 -7.55 -17.36
C THR A 156 -2.51 -6.99 -16.34
N ARG A 157 -2.75 -7.73 -15.25
CA ARG A 157 -3.74 -7.39 -14.22
C ARG A 157 -3.08 -6.83 -12.97
N PRO A 158 -3.64 -5.76 -12.36
CA PRO A 158 -2.99 -5.08 -11.23
C PRO A 158 -2.73 -5.96 -10.00
N ASN A 159 -3.65 -6.88 -9.64
CA ASN A 159 -3.45 -7.76 -8.49
C ASN A 159 -2.40 -8.84 -8.80
N ASP A 160 -2.34 -9.35 -10.03
CA ASP A 160 -1.32 -10.32 -10.44
C ASP A 160 0.07 -9.67 -10.50
N ILE A 161 0.18 -8.40 -10.88
CA ILE A 161 1.43 -7.63 -10.79
C ILE A 161 1.92 -7.57 -9.34
N LEU A 162 1.04 -7.24 -8.39
CA LEU A 162 1.41 -7.19 -6.97
C LEU A 162 1.75 -8.58 -6.42
N ALA A 163 0.97 -9.61 -6.79
CA ALA A 163 1.22 -10.99 -6.41
C ALA A 163 2.58 -11.49 -6.90
N PHE A 164 2.93 -11.18 -8.15
CA PHE A 164 4.24 -11.44 -8.71
C PHE A 164 5.36 -10.75 -7.93
N GLU A 165 5.21 -9.44 -7.61
CA GLU A 165 6.22 -8.70 -6.85
C GLU A 165 6.36 -9.23 -5.41
N TYR A 166 5.29 -9.73 -4.78
CA TYR A 166 5.38 -10.41 -3.49
C TYR A 166 6.20 -11.71 -3.59
N CYS A 167 5.93 -12.54 -4.58
CA CYS A 167 6.70 -13.76 -4.82
C CYS A 167 8.18 -13.43 -5.10
N ARG A 168 8.45 -12.43 -5.94
CA ARG A 168 9.79 -11.97 -6.28
C ARG A 168 10.54 -11.43 -5.04
N ALA A 169 9.85 -10.70 -4.17
CA ALA A 169 10.42 -10.21 -2.93
C ALA A 169 10.75 -11.33 -1.95
N ILE A 170 9.90 -12.38 -1.84
CA ILE A 170 10.16 -13.57 -1.05
C ILE A 170 11.45 -14.26 -1.54
N ILE A 171 11.60 -14.46 -2.84
CA ILE A 171 12.77 -15.11 -3.43
C ILE A 171 14.03 -14.25 -3.23
N ARG A 172 13.99 -12.97 -3.59
CA ARG A 172 15.17 -12.08 -3.50
C ARG A 172 15.66 -11.83 -2.07
N GLN A 173 14.76 -11.94 -1.09
CA GLN A 173 15.11 -11.77 0.33
C GLN A 173 15.39 -13.11 1.03
N GLU A 174 15.37 -14.23 0.30
CA GLU A 174 15.52 -15.58 0.87
C GLU A 174 14.58 -15.79 2.06
N SER A 175 13.36 -15.25 1.95
CA SER A 175 12.39 -15.24 3.03
C SER A 175 11.77 -16.63 3.24
N ALA A 176 11.56 -17.03 4.48
CA ALA A 176 10.85 -18.26 4.84
C ALA A 176 9.32 -18.17 4.63
N LEU A 177 8.78 -17.02 4.23
CA LEU A 177 7.37 -16.84 3.92
C LEU A 177 6.94 -17.75 2.76
N ARG A 178 5.83 -18.46 2.94
CA ARG A 178 5.21 -19.25 1.88
C ARG A 178 4.09 -18.45 1.22
N PRO A 179 4.08 -18.29 -0.12
CA PRO A 179 2.99 -17.60 -0.80
C PRO A 179 1.68 -18.38 -0.66
N LEU A 180 0.59 -17.66 -0.37
CA LEU A 180 -0.77 -18.18 -0.25
C LEU A 180 -1.70 -17.34 -1.12
N ALA A 181 -1.86 -17.78 -2.38
CA ALA A 181 -2.73 -17.10 -3.32
C ALA A 181 -4.22 -17.39 -3.01
N VAL A 182 -5.03 -16.35 -3.03
CA VAL A 182 -6.48 -16.42 -2.90
C VAL A 182 -7.10 -15.92 -4.19
N LEU A 183 -7.84 -16.78 -4.87
CA LEU A 183 -8.53 -16.38 -6.09
C LEU A 183 -9.56 -15.31 -5.79
N ARG A 184 -9.52 -14.23 -6.55
CA ARG A 184 -10.48 -13.14 -6.52
C ARG A 184 -11.42 -13.24 -7.73
N PRO A 185 -12.64 -13.75 -7.56
CA PRO A 185 -13.64 -13.71 -8.64
C PRO A 185 -14.17 -12.27 -8.79
N GLY A 186 -14.45 -11.88 -10.04
CA GLY A 186 -15.11 -10.60 -10.36
C GLY A 186 -14.22 -9.55 -11.02
N ASP A 187 -14.87 -8.53 -11.61
CA ASP A 187 -14.19 -7.37 -12.23
C ASP A 187 -14.00 -6.26 -11.20
N TYR A 188 -12.76 -6.11 -10.72
CA TYR A 188 -12.37 -5.11 -9.71
C TYR A 188 -12.33 -3.67 -10.24
N HIS A 189 -12.52 -3.47 -11.52
CA HIS A 189 -12.59 -2.18 -12.17
C HIS A 189 -14.00 -1.73 -12.50
N ALA A 190 -15.01 -2.55 -12.16
CA ALA A 190 -16.41 -2.17 -12.34
C ALA A 190 -16.69 -0.83 -11.63
N ASP A 191 -17.24 0.12 -12.38
CA ASP A 191 -17.62 1.43 -11.87
C ASP A 191 -18.82 1.38 -10.94
N GLU A 192 -19.62 0.33 -11.00
CA GLU A 192 -20.74 0.08 -10.11
C GLU A 192 -20.38 -1.02 -9.10
N PRO A 193 -20.71 -0.81 -7.81
CA PRO A 193 -20.44 -1.81 -6.80
C PRO A 193 -21.37 -3.00 -6.96
N ASP A 194 -20.81 -4.16 -7.18
CA ASP A 194 -21.52 -5.43 -7.06
C ASP A 194 -21.64 -5.82 -5.58
N ALA A 195 -22.84 -6.21 -5.14
CA ALA A 195 -23.09 -6.61 -3.75
C ALA A 195 -22.29 -7.86 -3.36
N GLU A 196 -22.03 -8.77 -4.30
CA GLU A 196 -21.23 -9.96 -4.05
C GLU A 196 -19.72 -9.69 -4.17
N HIS A 197 -19.30 -8.81 -5.09
CA HIS A 197 -17.89 -8.52 -5.39
C HIS A 197 -17.60 -7.01 -5.40
N PRO A 198 -17.74 -6.29 -4.26
CA PRO A 198 -17.54 -4.85 -4.23
C PRO A 198 -16.11 -4.49 -4.58
N SER A 199 -15.93 -3.51 -5.48
CA SER A 199 -14.65 -2.89 -5.72
C SER A 199 -14.39 -1.76 -4.74
N ALA A 200 -13.15 -1.65 -4.22
CA ALA A 200 -12.78 -0.53 -3.34
C ALA A 200 -12.99 0.84 -4.02
N THR A 201 -12.83 0.91 -5.34
CA THR A 201 -13.02 2.12 -6.13
C THR A 201 -14.50 2.56 -6.13
N ALA A 202 -15.42 1.63 -6.40
CA ALA A 202 -16.84 1.92 -6.40
C ALA A 202 -17.33 2.32 -5.00
N VAL A 203 -16.88 1.61 -3.95
CA VAL A 203 -17.24 1.96 -2.56
C VAL A 203 -16.71 3.35 -2.17
N ARG A 204 -15.47 3.69 -2.55
CA ARG A 204 -14.93 5.06 -2.33
C ARG A 204 -15.78 6.12 -3.03
N ARG A 205 -16.18 5.87 -4.28
CA ARG A 205 -17.03 6.80 -5.01
C ARG A 205 -18.35 7.09 -4.25
N LEU A 206 -19.01 6.05 -3.75
CA LEU A 206 -20.23 6.22 -2.94
C LEU A 206 -19.96 7.04 -1.68
N ILE A 207 -18.89 6.75 -0.94
CA ILE A 207 -18.51 7.52 0.27
C ILE A 207 -18.32 9.00 -0.06
N LEU A 208 -17.60 9.30 -1.14
CA LEU A 208 -17.25 10.68 -1.51
C LEU A 208 -18.42 11.47 -2.08
N THR A 209 -19.38 10.79 -2.71
CA THR A 209 -20.59 11.41 -3.28
C THR A 209 -21.80 11.40 -2.34
N GLY A 210 -21.67 10.81 -1.13
CA GLY A 210 -22.77 10.72 -0.16
C GLY A 210 -23.78 9.61 -0.48
N GLY A 211 -23.42 8.66 -1.35
CA GLY A 211 -24.24 7.48 -1.65
C GLY A 211 -24.22 6.44 -0.53
N ASP A 212 -25.14 5.49 -0.57
CA ASP A 212 -25.18 4.40 0.41
C ASP A 212 -24.15 3.32 0.09
N TRP A 213 -23.09 3.31 0.88
CA TRP A 213 -21.97 2.36 0.78
C TRP A 213 -22.02 1.23 1.83
N ARG A 214 -22.94 1.33 2.82
CA ARG A 214 -23.06 0.36 3.90
C ARG A 214 -23.30 -1.09 3.46
N PRO A 215 -24.07 -1.36 2.39
CA PRO A 215 -24.28 -2.72 1.91
C PRO A 215 -23.01 -3.45 1.45
N TYR A 216 -21.93 -2.72 1.18
CA TYR A 216 -20.68 -3.25 0.62
C TYR A 216 -19.57 -3.49 1.66
N VAL A 217 -19.84 -3.16 2.92
CA VAL A 217 -18.93 -3.35 4.05
C VAL A 217 -19.57 -4.26 5.10
N PRO A 218 -18.77 -4.96 5.92
CA PRO A 218 -19.32 -5.74 7.03
C PRO A 218 -20.11 -4.86 7.99
N ALA A 219 -21.18 -5.40 8.57
CA ALA A 219 -22.07 -4.68 9.50
C ALA A 219 -21.29 -4.14 10.74
N GLU A 220 -20.23 -4.86 11.15
CA GLU A 220 -19.37 -4.48 12.25
C GLU A 220 -18.45 -3.29 11.92
N CYS A 221 -18.25 -3.01 10.62
CA CYS A 221 -17.39 -1.94 10.12
C CYS A 221 -18.18 -0.66 9.86
N THR A 222 -18.91 -0.18 10.85
CA THR A 222 -19.86 0.93 10.68
C THR A 222 -19.19 2.24 10.28
N CYS A 223 -17.91 2.44 10.59
CA CYS A 223 -17.17 3.68 10.34
C CYS A 223 -17.97 4.95 10.73
N GLU A 224 -18.93 4.81 11.67
CA GLU A 224 -19.79 5.91 12.10
C GLU A 224 -18.95 7.04 12.67
N GLY A 225 -19.27 8.28 12.25
CA GLY A 225 -18.51 9.46 12.63
C GLY A 225 -17.15 9.60 11.96
N ALA A 226 -16.73 8.64 11.12
CA ALA A 226 -15.47 8.76 10.40
C ALA A 226 -15.53 9.87 9.35
N VAL A 227 -14.52 10.72 9.35
CA VAL A 227 -14.37 11.79 8.37
C VAL A 227 -13.73 11.22 7.09
N PRO A 228 -14.38 11.31 5.92
CA PRO A 228 -13.78 10.92 4.68
C PRO A 228 -12.74 11.93 4.21
N HIS A 229 -11.73 11.44 3.46
CA HIS A 229 -10.64 12.22 2.90
C HIS A 229 -10.54 11.98 1.39
N ALA A 230 -10.23 13.03 0.65
CA ALA A 230 -10.03 12.96 -0.79
C ALA A 230 -9.01 13.99 -1.26
N LEU A 231 -8.25 13.66 -2.30
CA LEU A 231 -7.22 14.53 -2.85
C LEU A 231 -7.80 15.89 -3.28
N CYS A 232 -8.96 15.90 -3.92
CA CYS A 232 -9.61 17.13 -4.40
C CYS A 232 -9.93 18.12 -3.27
N TRP A 233 -10.16 17.68 -2.05
CA TRP A 233 -10.45 18.59 -0.91
C TRP A 233 -9.19 19.26 -0.36
N GLY A 234 -8.03 18.60 -0.43
CA GLY A 234 -6.74 19.15 0.00
C GLY A 234 -5.87 19.67 -1.14
N GLU A 235 -6.36 19.70 -2.37
CA GLU A 235 -5.59 20.07 -3.55
C GLU A 235 -4.92 21.44 -3.43
N ARG A 236 -5.64 22.45 -2.96
CA ARG A 236 -5.09 23.82 -2.80
C ARG A 236 -3.95 23.85 -1.78
N ALA A 237 -4.08 23.12 -0.68
CA ALA A 237 -3.01 23.02 0.32
C ALA A 237 -1.77 22.31 -0.27
N MET A 238 -2.01 21.25 -1.04
CA MET A 238 -0.94 20.55 -1.75
C MET A 238 -0.24 21.46 -2.77
N LEU A 239 -1.00 22.16 -3.62
CA LEU A 239 -0.44 23.09 -4.61
C LEU A 239 0.32 24.26 -3.98
N ALA A 240 -0.20 24.83 -2.88
CA ALA A 240 0.50 25.90 -2.17
C ALA A 240 1.89 25.45 -1.69
N ARG A 241 1.97 24.25 -1.11
CA ARG A 241 3.26 23.70 -0.67
C ARG A 241 4.18 23.39 -1.85
N LEU A 242 3.69 22.72 -2.90
CA LEU A 242 4.48 22.34 -4.07
C LEU A 242 5.04 23.55 -4.82
N ARG A 243 4.27 24.64 -4.94
CA ARG A 243 4.70 25.90 -5.59
C ARG A 243 5.70 26.68 -4.75
N GLY A 244 5.67 26.52 -3.42
CA GLY A 244 6.63 27.14 -2.50
C GLY A 244 7.92 26.35 -2.31
N MET A 245 8.09 25.17 -2.93
CA MET A 245 9.32 24.38 -2.84
C MET A 245 10.41 24.94 -3.76
N GLU A 246 11.65 24.92 -3.26
CA GLU A 246 12.81 25.28 -4.05
C GLU A 246 13.23 24.14 -5.00
N GLN A 247 13.96 24.50 -6.06
CA GLN A 247 14.46 23.54 -7.05
C GLN A 247 15.30 22.42 -6.41
N ALA A 248 16.08 22.75 -5.39
CA ALA A 248 16.92 21.78 -4.67
C ALA A 248 16.08 20.70 -3.94
N ASP A 249 14.91 21.07 -3.42
CA ASP A 249 14.00 20.12 -2.77
C ASP A 249 13.36 19.19 -3.80
N TRP A 250 12.96 19.73 -4.94
CA TRP A 250 12.44 18.93 -6.06
C TRP A 250 13.47 17.90 -6.56
N ALA A 251 14.74 18.28 -6.67
CA ALA A 251 15.81 17.40 -7.14
C ALA A 251 16.04 16.20 -6.21
N ARG A 252 15.72 16.31 -4.92
CA ARG A 252 15.84 15.24 -3.92
C ARG A 252 14.57 14.42 -3.76
N THR A 253 13.45 14.88 -4.33
CA THR A 253 12.14 14.22 -4.16
C THR A 253 12.15 12.81 -4.72
N ALA A 254 11.58 11.89 -3.97
CA ALA A 254 11.42 10.49 -4.37
C ALA A 254 10.65 10.35 -5.70
N HIS A 255 10.95 9.31 -6.46
CA HIS A 255 10.42 9.02 -7.81
C HIS A 255 10.80 10.01 -8.90
N GLY A 256 11.59 11.05 -8.58
CA GLY A 256 11.97 12.13 -9.50
C GLY A 256 13.18 11.85 -10.41
N SER A 257 13.74 10.65 -10.38
CA SER A 257 14.91 10.26 -11.18
C SER A 257 14.75 10.55 -12.67
N GLU A 258 15.88 10.53 -13.41
CA GLU A 258 15.93 10.71 -14.86
C GLU A 258 15.37 12.08 -15.33
N GLY A 259 15.48 13.12 -14.49
CA GLY A 259 15.00 14.46 -14.81
C GLY A 259 13.48 14.64 -14.70
N LEU A 260 12.74 13.60 -14.24
CA LEU A 260 11.29 13.67 -14.10
C LEU A 260 10.85 14.77 -13.12
N TRP A 261 11.60 14.95 -12.02
CA TRP A 261 11.32 16.02 -11.06
C TRP A 261 11.26 17.41 -11.72
N SER A 262 12.17 17.72 -12.65
CA SER A 262 12.22 19.01 -13.36
C SER A 262 11.00 19.20 -14.26
N LYS A 263 10.57 18.14 -14.97
CA LYS A 263 9.36 18.19 -15.80
C LYS A 263 8.12 18.43 -14.95
N VAL A 264 7.98 17.71 -13.80
CA VAL A 264 6.84 17.87 -12.90
C VAL A 264 6.87 19.24 -12.22
N TRP A 265 8.02 19.74 -11.77
CA TRP A 265 8.18 21.06 -11.20
C TRP A 265 7.70 22.16 -12.17
N LYS A 266 8.13 22.12 -13.44
CA LYS A 266 7.65 23.06 -14.48
C LYS A 266 6.14 22.98 -14.66
N ALA A 267 5.57 21.79 -14.65
CA ALA A 267 4.13 21.59 -14.73
C ALA A 267 3.40 22.19 -13.52
N VAL A 268 3.92 22.01 -12.29
CA VAL A 268 3.35 22.60 -11.06
C VAL A 268 3.32 24.13 -11.11
N LEU A 269 4.33 24.75 -11.70
CA LEU A 269 4.40 26.21 -11.84
C LEU A 269 3.50 26.77 -12.94
N SER A 270 3.18 25.98 -13.99
CA SER A 270 2.45 26.44 -15.17
C SER A 270 0.99 26.00 -15.22
N GLN A 271 0.62 24.90 -14.54
CA GLN A 271 -0.72 24.34 -14.63
C GLN A 271 -1.60 24.77 -13.45
N PRO A 272 -2.93 24.94 -13.65
CA PRO A 272 -3.81 25.47 -12.60
C PRO A 272 -4.16 24.47 -11.50
N ASP A 273 -4.23 23.17 -11.82
CA ASP A 273 -4.77 22.13 -10.96
C ASP A 273 -3.97 20.80 -11.07
N TYR A 274 -4.27 19.88 -10.18
CA TYR A 274 -3.58 18.59 -10.07
C TYR A 274 -3.71 17.73 -11.33
N GLU A 275 -4.90 17.66 -11.91
CA GLU A 275 -5.12 16.84 -13.11
C GLU A 275 -4.39 17.39 -14.33
N SER A 276 -4.39 18.70 -14.50
CA SER A 276 -3.64 19.38 -15.57
C SER A 276 -2.12 19.19 -15.40
N ILE A 277 -1.61 19.19 -14.15
CA ILE A 277 -0.20 18.88 -13.86
C ILE A 277 0.14 17.45 -14.30
N LEU A 278 -0.71 16.48 -13.91
CA LEU A 278 -0.51 15.09 -14.31
C LEU A 278 -0.56 14.92 -15.84
N ALA A 279 -1.52 15.55 -16.51
CA ALA A 279 -1.64 15.51 -17.97
C ALA A 279 -0.41 16.07 -18.68
N ALA A 280 0.13 17.22 -18.23
CA ALA A 280 1.31 17.86 -18.79
C ALA A 280 2.60 17.03 -18.56
N ALA A 281 2.69 16.33 -17.42
CA ALA A 281 3.86 15.53 -17.09
C ALA A 281 3.82 14.11 -17.67
N LYS A 282 2.64 13.55 -17.97
CA LYS A 282 2.45 12.17 -18.44
C LYS A 282 3.18 11.91 -19.77
N SER A 283 3.73 10.70 -19.89
CA SER A 283 4.32 10.18 -21.13
C SER A 283 4.29 8.64 -21.13
N LYS A 284 4.65 8.00 -22.24
CA LYS A 284 4.80 6.53 -22.30
C LYS A 284 5.79 6.00 -21.24
N ARG A 285 6.85 6.77 -20.94
CA ARG A 285 7.88 6.41 -19.95
C ARG A 285 7.44 6.61 -18.50
N TYR A 286 6.54 7.58 -18.25
CA TYR A 286 6.14 7.99 -16.91
C TYR A 286 4.63 7.77 -16.72
N PRO A 287 4.23 6.60 -16.16
CA PRO A 287 2.83 6.31 -15.91
C PRO A 287 2.25 7.23 -14.83
N ARG A 288 0.94 7.45 -14.87
CA ARG A 288 0.19 8.32 -13.95
C ARG A 288 0.53 8.04 -12.48
N THR A 289 0.55 6.78 -12.07
CA THR A 289 0.82 6.40 -10.67
C THR A 289 2.22 6.79 -10.18
N ARG A 290 3.24 6.82 -11.06
CA ARG A 290 4.57 7.33 -10.71
C ARG A 290 4.54 8.84 -10.45
N LEU A 291 3.79 9.60 -11.28
CA LEU A 291 3.62 11.04 -11.13
C LEU A 291 2.85 11.38 -9.84
N GLN A 292 1.79 10.63 -9.54
CA GLN A 292 1.01 10.78 -8.32
C GLN A 292 1.89 10.57 -7.07
N ARG A 293 2.70 9.48 -7.04
CA ARG A 293 3.65 9.25 -5.95
C ARG A 293 4.69 10.35 -5.83
N LEU A 294 5.25 10.83 -6.95
CA LEU A 294 6.22 11.93 -6.95
C LEU A 294 5.61 13.20 -6.34
N LEU A 295 4.44 13.61 -6.79
CA LEU A 295 3.74 14.80 -6.27
C LEU A 295 3.41 14.65 -4.78
N LEU A 296 2.96 13.48 -4.36
CA LEU A 296 2.66 13.21 -2.96
C LEU A 296 3.95 13.16 -2.12
N CYS A 297 5.02 12.53 -2.58
CA CYS A 297 6.31 12.54 -1.89
C CYS A 297 6.89 13.96 -1.77
N ALA A 298 6.76 14.79 -2.81
CA ALA A 298 7.13 16.21 -2.75
C ALA A 298 6.30 16.95 -1.68
N TYR A 299 4.99 16.74 -1.66
CA TYR A 299 4.11 17.33 -0.65
C TYR A 299 4.48 16.91 0.77
N LEU A 300 4.82 15.64 1.00
CA LEU A 300 5.19 15.10 2.30
C LEU A 300 6.66 15.39 2.67
N GLY A 301 7.49 15.83 1.73
CA GLY A 301 8.93 16.01 1.92
C GLY A 301 9.67 14.67 2.07
N ILE A 302 9.27 13.66 1.30
CA ILE A 302 9.91 12.35 1.24
C ILE A 302 10.95 12.35 0.11
N SER A 303 12.20 12.14 0.46
CA SER A 303 13.31 12.05 -0.47
C SER A 303 13.52 10.61 -0.98
N GLU A 304 14.30 10.48 -2.05
CA GLU A 304 14.73 9.17 -2.54
C GLU A 304 15.54 8.40 -1.49
N GLU A 305 16.32 9.09 -0.67
CA GLU A 305 17.05 8.50 0.45
C GLU A 305 16.10 7.95 1.52
N SER A 306 15.05 8.72 1.87
CA SER A 306 14.02 8.27 2.83
C SER A 306 13.32 7.00 2.36
N LEU A 307 13.08 6.83 1.04
CA LEU A 307 12.48 5.61 0.50
C LEU A 307 13.40 4.39 0.58
N ARG A 308 14.73 4.58 0.52
CA ARG A 308 15.70 3.49 0.60
C ARG A 308 15.97 3.05 2.04
N GLN A 309 15.65 3.90 3.00
CA GLN A 309 15.86 3.59 4.40
C GLN A 309 14.95 2.45 4.83
N THR A 310 15.52 1.43 5.48
CA THR A 310 14.72 0.43 6.17
C THR A 310 13.98 1.08 7.34
N PRO A 311 12.65 0.92 7.44
CA PRO A 311 11.90 1.47 8.56
C PRO A 311 12.46 0.97 9.90
N PRO A 312 12.81 1.86 10.83
CA PRO A 312 13.44 1.47 12.10
C PRO A 312 12.46 0.82 13.08
N TYR A 313 11.17 0.96 12.85
CA TYR A 313 10.09 0.38 13.66
C TYR A 313 8.82 0.20 12.85
N VAL A 314 7.90 -0.58 13.41
CA VAL A 314 6.54 -0.79 12.87
C VAL A 314 5.53 -0.44 13.96
N ARG A 315 4.50 0.32 13.61
CA ARG A 315 3.47 0.80 14.55
C ARG A 315 2.31 -0.17 14.65
N VAL A 316 1.93 -0.50 15.89
CA VAL A 316 0.73 -1.31 16.19
C VAL A 316 -0.50 -0.40 16.18
N LEU A 317 -1.49 -0.73 15.34
CA LEU A 317 -2.72 0.06 15.20
C LEU A 317 -3.91 -0.57 15.93
N ALA A 318 -4.10 -1.89 15.78
CA ALA A 318 -5.23 -2.61 16.37
C ALA A 318 -4.89 -4.09 16.55
N PHE A 319 -5.50 -4.74 17.53
CA PHE A 319 -5.37 -6.18 17.75
C PHE A 319 -6.51 -6.76 18.59
N ASP A 320 -6.66 -8.09 18.51
CA ASP A 320 -7.47 -8.91 19.42
C ASP A 320 -6.57 -9.80 20.33
N GLU A 321 -7.14 -10.77 21.00
CA GLU A 321 -6.43 -11.70 21.89
C GLU A 321 -5.37 -12.55 21.19
N ARG A 322 -5.65 -13.02 19.96
CA ARG A 322 -4.68 -13.75 19.14
C ARG A 322 -3.57 -12.82 18.67
N GLY A 323 -3.91 -11.63 18.22
CA GLY A 323 -2.95 -10.61 17.86
C GLY A 323 -2.02 -10.24 19.00
N GLN A 324 -2.51 -10.19 20.24
CA GLN A 324 -1.68 -9.99 21.41
C GLN A 324 -0.65 -11.12 21.59
N THR A 325 -1.04 -12.36 21.28
CA THR A 325 -0.11 -13.50 21.32
C THR A 325 0.97 -13.38 20.25
N VAL A 326 0.61 -12.98 19.02
CA VAL A 326 1.58 -12.70 17.95
C VAL A 326 2.56 -11.59 18.37
N LEU A 327 2.07 -10.49 18.94
CA LEU A 327 2.92 -9.40 19.46
C LEU A 327 3.92 -9.85 20.51
N ARG A 328 3.50 -10.74 21.44
CA ARG A 328 4.40 -11.31 22.45
C ARG A 328 5.50 -12.19 21.82
N GLN A 329 5.16 -12.98 20.81
CA GLN A 329 6.12 -13.80 20.08
C GLN A 329 7.12 -12.94 19.28
N ALA A 330 6.63 -11.94 18.53
CA ALA A 330 7.48 -11.01 17.78
C ALA A 330 8.45 -10.25 18.69
N LYS A 331 8.03 -9.83 19.88
CA LYS A 331 8.92 -9.18 20.87
C LYS A 331 10.02 -10.12 21.38
N LYS A 332 9.72 -11.41 21.53
CA LYS A 332 10.71 -12.42 21.98
C LYS A 332 11.74 -12.73 20.90
N SER A 333 11.33 -12.76 19.63
CA SER A 333 12.25 -13.02 18.51
C SER A 333 13.19 -11.84 18.20
N GLY A 334 12.79 -10.62 18.57
CA GLY A 334 13.62 -9.42 18.35
C GLY A 334 13.78 -9.02 16.88
N GLY A 335 13.08 -9.68 15.96
CA GLY A 335 13.25 -9.47 14.51
C GLY A 335 12.70 -8.12 14.00
N CYS A 336 11.76 -7.50 14.73
CA CYS A 336 11.15 -6.24 14.36
C CYS A 336 10.87 -5.39 15.61
N MET A 337 11.26 -4.10 15.57
CA MET A 337 10.89 -3.17 16.62
C MET A 337 9.44 -2.76 16.47
N LEU A 338 8.62 -3.10 17.48
CA LEU A 338 7.22 -2.73 17.54
C LEU A 338 7.02 -1.55 18.47
N VAL A 339 6.35 -0.51 17.97
CA VAL A 339 6.01 0.71 18.71
C VAL A 339 4.49 0.82 18.80
N ASN A 340 3.98 1.04 20.00
CA ASN A 340 2.56 1.29 20.17
C ASN A 340 2.16 2.68 19.69
N ALA A 341 0.96 2.82 19.16
CA ALA A 341 0.38 4.12 18.87
C ALA A 341 0.46 5.03 20.13
N GLY A 342 0.86 6.28 19.93
CA GLY A 342 1.04 7.24 21.02
C GLY A 342 2.38 7.16 21.77
N GLN A 343 3.20 6.15 21.56
CA GLN A 343 4.56 6.09 22.08
C GLN A 343 5.53 6.85 21.15
N THR A 344 6.51 7.51 21.74
CA THR A 344 7.61 8.13 20.99
C THR A 344 8.60 7.04 20.57
N PRO A 345 8.83 6.84 19.27
CA PRO A 345 9.80 5.87 18.79
C PRO A 345 11.24 6.34 19.02
N PRO A 346 12.23 5.43 18.96
CA PRO A 346 13.63 5.78 19.20
C PRO A 346 14.27 6.61 18.07
N ASP A 347 13.78 6.48 16.83
CA ASP A 347 14.28 7.29 15.69
C ASP A 347 13.42 8.54 15.55
N ALA A 348 13.95 9.67 16.06
CA ALA A 348 13.26 10.95 16.06
C ALA A 348 13.06 11.51 14.63
N ALA A 349 14.02 11.33 13.74
CA ALA A 349 13.96 11.88 12.38
C ALA A 349 12.90 11.13 11.56
N TYR A 350 12.86 9.80 11.65
CA TYR A 350 11.86 8.99 11.00
C TYR A 350 10.46 9.25 11.57
N TYR A 351 10.35 9.40 12.88
CA TYR A 351 9.09 9.77 13.54
C TYR A 351 8.55 11.12 13.07
N GLU A 352 9.40 12.13 12.93
CA GLU A 352 8.97 13.43 12.43
C GLU A 352 8.47 13.40 10.99
N LEU A 353 9.02 12.52 10.15
CA LEU A 353 8.51 12.29 8.81
C LEU A 353 7.09 11.68 8.86
N GLU A 354 6.87 10.64 9.65
CA GLU A 354 5.54 10.00 9.80
C GLU A 354 4.52 10.95 10.45
N ARG A 355 4.93 11.69 11.48
CA ARG A 355 4.08 12.70 12.14
C ARG A 355 3.66 13.78 11.14
N ARG A 356 4.60 14.33 10.38
CA ARG A 356 4.30 15.31 9.33
C ARG A 356 3.35 14.74 8.28
N ALA A 357 3.56 13.49 7.86
CA ALA A 357 2.67 12.84 6.92
C ALA A 357 1.25 12.72 7.49
N ALA A 358 1.09 12.36 8.75
CA ALA A 358 -0.20 12.27 9.41
C ALA A 358 -0.87 13.65 9.58
N ASP A 359 -0.10 14.68 9.93
CA ASP A 359 -0.62 16.04 10.07
C ASP A 359 -1.10 16.60 8.72
N LEU A 360 -0.33 16.39 7.65
CA LEU A 360 -0.69 16.82 6.31
C LEU A 360 -1.89 16.04 5.72
N TYR A 361 -2.12 14.81 6.17
CA TYR A 361 -3.28 14.04 5.77
C TYR A 361 -4.60 14.70 6.21
N THR A 362 -4.64 15.36 7.36
CA THR A 362 -5.85 16.01 7.86
C THR A 362 -6.37 17.10 6.92
N LEU A 363 -5.49 17.69 6.10
CA LEU A 363 -5.85 18.71 5.12
C LEU A 363 -6.63 18.17 3.91
N PHE A 364 -6.71 16.84 3.74
CA PHE A 364 -7.54 16.20 2.73
C PHE A 364 -8.94 15.83 3.25
N SER A 365 -9.29 16.20 4.49
CA SER A 365 -10.60 15.96 5.09
C SER A 365 -11.72 16.66 4.34
N ARG A 366 -12.92 16.10 4.42
CA ARG A 366 -14.13 16.72 3.86
C ARG A 366 -14.26 18.18 4.35
N PRO A 367 -14.61 19.13 3.47
CA PRO A 367 -14.81 20.54 3.84
C PRO A 367 -15.75 20.67 5.05
N GLY A 368 -15.35 21.52 6.01
CA GLY A 368 -16.06 21.73 7.28
C GLY A 368 -15.76 20.70 8.38
N ALA A 369 -15.01 19.64 8.10
CA ALA A 369 -14.53 18.73 9.13
C ALA A 369 -13.27 19.27 9.83
N PRO A 370 -13.02 18.89 11.11
CA PRO A 370 -11.79 19.24 11.80
C PRO A 370 -10.55 18.72 11.07
N CYS A 371 -9.54 19.57 10.95
CA CYS A 371 -8.25 19.24 10.30
C CYS A 371 -7.05 19.54 11.21
N SER A 372 -7.17 19.28 12.51
CA SER A 372 -6.13 19.55 13.49
C SER A 372 -4.91 18.64 13.31
N ALA A 373 -3.71 19.21 13.44
CA ALA A 373 -2.46 18.48 13.50
C ALA A 373 -2.27 17.76 14.86
N GLY A 374 -1.20 16.96 14.97
CA GLY A 374 -0.85 16.25 16.21
C GLY A 374 -1.59 14.92 16.39
N THR A 375 -2.20 14.39 15.34
CA THR A 375 -3.01 13.17 15.40
C THR A 375 -2.23 11.91 15.78
N GLU A 376 -0.90 11.88 15.58
CA GLU A 376 -0.05 10.76 16.01
C GLU A 376 0.20 10.73 17.54
N ARG A 377 0.10 11.89 18.21
CA ARG A 377 0.28 11.99 19.65
C ARG A 377 -1.02 11.65 20.36
N GLY A 378 -0.95 10.90 21.45
CA GLY A 378 -2.13 10.53 22.24
C GLY A 378 -3.07 9.51 21.61
N THR A 379 -2.70 8.96 20.46
CA THR A 379 -3.47 7.89 19.82
C THR A 379 -3.44 6.64 20.69
N ARG A 380 -4.61 6.01 20.92
CA ARG A 380 -4.70 4.73 21.60
C ARG A 380 -4.82 3.60 20.58
N ILE A 381 -4.14 2.48 20.84
CA ILE A 381 -4.32 1.25 20.08
C ILE A 381 -5.75 0.76 20.30
N TYR A 382 -6.42 0.35 19.22
CA TYR A 382 -7.70 -0.34 19.35
C TYR A 382 -7.46 -1.79 19.76
N GLN A 383 -8.06 -2.19 20.88
CA GLN A 383 -8.08 -3.57 21.32
C GLN A 383 -9.52 -4.07 21.31
N ARG A 384 -9.79 -5.05 20.44
CA ARG A 384 -11.07 -5.76 20.47
C ARG A 384 -11.12 -6.66 21.70
N LYS A 385 -12.13 -6.44 22.51
CA LYS A 385 -12.45 -7.34 23.65
C LYS A 385 -13.22 -8.55 23.14
N PRO A 386 -13.11 -9.70 23.81
CA PRO A 386 -13.89 -10.91 23.51
C PRO A 386 -15.40 -10.66 23.43
#